data_609667740a19ebf9a959a1135987ad44
#
_entry.id   609667740a19ebf9a959a1135987ad44
#
_cell.length_a   1.000
_cell.length_b   1.000
_cell.length_c   1.000
_cell.angle_alpha   90.00
_cell.angle_beta   90.00
_cell.angle_gamma   90.00
#
_symmetry.space_group_name_H-M   'P 1'
#
loop_
_entity.id
_entity.type
_entity.pdbx_description
1 polymer ?
#
loop_
_entity_poly.entity_id
_entity_poly.type
_entity_poly.pdbx_seq_one_letter_code
_entity_poly.pdbx_strand_id
1 'polypeptide(L)'
;MGRSEELFERAVKRIPGGVNSPVRAYGAIGMAPRFIKRADGCHIYDVDGNEYVDYIDSWGPMILGHNFPQIREAVVEACADGLSFGCATEIEVEMAEFICEHLPHVEMVRMV
;
A
#
# COMPACT_ATOMS: atom_id res chain seq x y z
N MET A 1 5.73 -13.07 -24.24
CA MET A 1 4.75 -12.27 -23.46
C MET A 1 4.96 -12.63 -22.01
N GLY A 2 5.30 -11.66 -21.18
CA GLY A 2 5.50 -11.88 -19.74
C GLY A 2 4.17 -12.02 -19.00
N ARG A 3 4.22 -12.44 -17.75
CA ARG A 3 3.03 -12.58 -16.90
C ARG A 3 2.33 -11.24 -16.64
N SER A 4 3.09 -10.16 -16.50
CA SER A 4 2.53 -8.80 -16.36
C SER A 4 1.70 -8.40 -17.59
N GLU A 5 2.16 -8.70 -18.79
CA GLU A 5 1.44 -8.41 -20.04
C GLU A 5 0.13 -9.20 -20.12
N GLU A 6 0.17 -10.51 -19.84
CA GLU A 6 -1.03 -11.36 -19.78
C GLU A 6 -2.06 -10.83 -18.75
N LEU A 7 -1.60 -10.43 -17.58
CA LEU A 7 -2.46 -9.86 -16.55
C LEU A 7 -3.08 -8.54 -16.99
N PHE A 8 -2.32 -7.70 -17.68
CA PHE A 8 -2.83 -6.42 -18.19
C PHE A 8 -3.89 -6.64 -19.28
N GLU A 9 -3.68 -7.57 -20.22
CA GLU A 9 -4.69 -7.94 -21.22
C GLU A 9 -6.02 -8.43 -20.58
N ARG A 10 -5.93 -9.13 -19.46
CA ARG A 10 -7.10 -9.55 -18.70
C ARG A 10 -7.74 -8.38 -17.96
N ALA A 11 -6.92 -7.51 -17.38
CA ALA A 11 -7.37 -6.35 -16.60
C ALA A 11 -8.17 -5.37 -17.46
N VAL A 12 -7.70 -5.03 -18.67
CA VAL A 12 -8.41 -4.08 -19.55
C VAL A 12 -9.79 -4.55 -19.97
N LYS A 13 -10.06 -5.84 -19.90
CA LYS A 13 -11.39 -6.42 -20.18
C LYS A 13 -12.40 -6.24 -19.03
N ARG A 14 -11.94 -5.86 -17.83
CA ARG A 14 -12.75 -5.85 -16.61
C ARG A 14 -12.61 -4.55 -15.80
N ILE A 15 -11.49 -3.84 -15.97
CA ILE A 15 -11.17 -2.62 -15.22
C ILE A 15 -10.92 -1.50 -16.24
N PRO A 16 -11.61 -0.36 -16.14
CA PRO A 16 -11.37 0.78 -17.03
C PRO A 16 -9.89 1.18 -17.01
N GLY A 17 -9.23 1.17 -18.20
CA GLY A 17 -7.79 1.42 -18.32
C GLY A 17 -6.88 0.31 -17.77
N GLY A 18 -7.44 -0.83 -17.33
CA GLY A 18 -6.70 -1.98 -16.82
C GLY A 18 -6.11 -1.82 -15.42
N VAL A 19 -6.41 -0.71 -14.73
CA VAL A 19 -5.85 -0.39 -13.39
C VAL A 19 -6.89 0.30 -12.52
N ASN A 20 -6.80 0.13 -11.20
CA ASN A 20 -7.67 0.79 -10.23
C ASN A 20 -7.26 2.25 -9.92
N SER A 21 -6.13 2.69 -10.46
CA SER A 21 -5.69 4.09 -10.39
C SER A 21 -4.97 4.47 -11.68
N PRO A 22 -5.37 5.56 -12.37
CA PRO A 22 -4.80 5.96 -13.67
C PRO A 22 -3.28 6.13 -13.65
N VAL A 23 -2.70 6.58 -12.55
CA VAL A 23 -1.24 6.74 -12.40
C VAL A 23 -0.48 5.43 -12.49
N ARG A 24 -1.14 4.28 -12.29
CA ARG A 24 -0.53 2.95 -12.38
C ARG A 24 -0.57 2.37 -13.79
N ALA A 25 -1.19 3.05 -14.76
CA ALA A 25 -1.40 2.52 -16.10
C ALA A 25 -0.16 2.57 -17.01
N TYR A 26 0.88 3.32 -16.65
CA TYR A 26 2.09 3.54 -17.44
C TYR A 26 1.82 4.10 -18.84
N GLY A 27 0.64 4.66 -19.07
CA GLY A 27 0.23 5.20 -20.37
C GLY A 27 1.15 6.29 -20.88
N ALA A 28 1.68 7.14 -20.00
CA ALA A 28 2.60 8.23 -20.37
C ALA A 28 3.94 7.73 -20.95
N ILE A 29 4.34 6.50 -20.62
CA ILE A 29 5.59 5.91 -21.10
C ILE A 29 5.38 4.80 -22.14
N GLY A 30 4.12 4.56 -22.53
CA GLY A 30 3.77 3.60 -23.58
C GLY A 30 4.10 2.14 -23.26
N MET A 31 4.12 1.79 -21.98
CA MET A 31 4.42 0.43 -21.51
C MET A 31 3.21 -0.19 -20.81
N ALA A 32 3.15 -1.52 -20.79
CA ALA A 32 2.25 -2.23 -19.89
C ALA A 32 2.72 -2.08 -18.43
N PRO A 33 1.80 -1.90 -17.48
CA PRO A 33 2.15 -1.79 -16.06
C PRO A 33 2.79 -3.09 -15.56
N ARG A 34 3.71 -2.96 -14.61
CA ARG A 34 4.26 -4.09 -13.89
C ARG A 34 3.30 -4.51 -12.78
N PHE A 35 3.03 -5.79 -12.67
CA PHE A 35 2.20 -6.34 -11.60
C PHE A 35 3.10 -6.83 -10.47
N ILE A 36 3.06 -6.15 -9.35
CA ILE A 36 3.92 -6.45 -8.20
C ILE A 36 3.33 -7.62 -7.42
N LYS A 37 4.19 -8.58 -7.06
CA LYS A 37 3.85 -9.78 -6.32
C LYS A 37 4.21 -9.69 -4.84
N ARG A 38 5.33 -9.05 -4.52
CA ARG A 38 5.82 -8.86 -3.15
C ARG A 38 6.73 -7.65 -3.06
N ALA A 39 6.96 -7.21 -1.84
CA ALA A 39 7.92 -6.16 -1.53
C ALA A 39 8.61 -6.46 -0.20
N ASP A 40 9.86 -6.01 -0.03
CA ASP A 40 10.64 -6.18 1.18
C ASP A 40 11.73 -5.10 1.27
N GLY A 41 11.86 -4.44 2.41
CA GLY A 41 12.76 -3.31 2.56
C GLY A 41 12.52 -2.25 1.49
N CYS A 42 13.57 -1.88 0.74
CA CYS A 42 13.48 -0.92 -0.37
C CYS A 42 13.23 -1.56 -1.75
N HIS A 43 12.88 -2.84 -1.80
CA HIS A 43 12.72 -3.56 -3.05
C HIS A 43 11.28 -4.02 -3.28
N ILE A 44 10.84 -3.95 -4.54
CA ILE A 44 9.61 -4.55 -5.04
C ILE A 44 9.93 -5.60 -6.10
N TYR A 45 9.10 -6.62 -6.18
CA TYR A 45 9.31 -7.76 -7.08
C TYR A 45 8.04 -8.00 -7.90
N ASP A 46 8.19 -8.03 -9.21
CA ASP A 46 7.05 -8.28 -10.09
C ASP A 46 6.69 -9.77 -10.22
N VAL A 47 5.60 -10.04 -10.89
CA VAL A 47 5.11 -11.41 -11.15
C VAL A 47 5.97 -12.17 -12.16
N ASP A 48 6.84 -11.47 -12.88
CA ASP A 48 7.79 -12.03 -13.84
C ASP A 48 9.14 -12.36 -13.18
N GLY A 49 9.32 -12.04 -11.88
CA GLY A 49 10.51 -12.33 -11.09
C GLY A 49 11.58 -11.25 -11.13
N ASN A 50 11.30 -10.10 -11.74
CA ASN A 50 12.23 -8.98 -11.73
C ASN A 50 12.19 -8.24 -10.39
N GLU A 51 13.36 -7.74 -9.98
CA GLU A 51 13.55 -6.91 -8.79
C GLU A 51 13.76 -5.45 -9.18
N TYR A 52 13.16 -4.54 -8.41
CA TYR A 52 13.30 -3.09 -8.59
C TYR A 52 13.53 -2.43 -7.25
N VAL A 53 14.32 -1.36 -7.24
CA VAL A 53 14.38 -0.44 -6.08
C VAL A 53 13.15 0.46 -6.13
N ASP A 54 12.39 0.50 -5.03
CA ASP A 54 11.19 1.32 -4.92
C ASP A 54 11.54 2.74 -4.45
N TYR A 55 11.34 3.72 -5.33
CA TYR A 55 11.46 5.15 -5.02
C TYR A 55 10.10 5.82 -4.78
N ILE A 56 9.01 5.06 -4.82
CA ILE A 56 7.64 5.58 -4.65
C ILE A 56 7.16 5.43 -3.21
N ASP A 57 7.63 4.39 -2.52
CA ASP A 57 7.37 4.15 -1.10
C ASP A 57 5.86 4.11 -0.78
N SER A 58 5.09 3.44 -1.65
CA SER A 58 3.62 3.37 -1.61
C SER A 58 2.93 4.74 -1.50
N TRP A 59 3.52 5.78 -2.11
CA TRP A 59 3.09 7.18 -2.03
C TRP A 59 3.31 7.80 -0.64
N GLY A 60 4.36 7.38 0.07
CA GLY A 60 4.87 7.96 1.29
C GLY A 60 4.68 7.20 2.60
N PRO A 61 3.73 6.25 2.75
CA PRO A 61 3.50 5.60 4.05
C PRO A 61 4.57 4.58 4.45
N MET A 62 5.38 4.06 3.51
CA MET A 62 6.36 3.00 3.79
C MET A 62 7.73 3.54 4.23
N ILE A 63 7.76 4.53 5.12
CA ILE A 63 9.00 5.21 5.59
C ILE A 63 10.03 4.27 6.23
N LEU A 64 9.61 3.11 6.74
CA LEU A 64 10.48 2.07 7.28
C LEU A 64 10.78 0.95 6.27
N GLY A 65 10.37 1.15 5.01
CA GLY A 65 10.42 0.14 3.97
C GLY A 65 9.24 -0.83 4.01
N HIS A 66 9.17 -1.64 2.96
CA HIS A 66 8.13 -2.65 2.82
C HIS A 66 8.33 -3.80 3.81
N ASN A 67 7.21 -4.37 4.27
CA ASN A 67 7.19 -5.58 5.07
C ASN A 67 8.04 -5.49 6.36
N PHE A 68 8.13 -4.30 6.96
CA PHE A 68 8.88 -4.08 8.19
C PHE A 68 8.37 -5.02 9.29
N PRO A 69 9.25 -5.87 9.89
CA PRO A 69 8.81 -7.00 10.72
C PRO A 69 7.91 -6.61 11.87
N GLN A 70 8.26 -5.58 12.64
CA GLN A 70 7.49 -5.16 13.81
C GLN A 70 6.10 -4.66 13.45
N ILE A 71 5.96 -3.92 12.33
CA ILE A 71 4.65 -3.46 11.83
C ILE A 71 3.82 -4.65 11.38
N ARG A 72 4.41 -5.55 10.61
CA ARG A 72 3.72 -6.75 10.13
C ARG A 72 3.22 -7.60 11.29
N GLU A 73 4.04 -7.83 12.31
CA GLU A 73 3.69 -8.61 13.48
C GLU A 73 2.55 -7.98 14.28
N ALA A 74 2.60 -6.66 14.51
CA ALA A 74 1.52 -5.92 15.17
C ALA A 74 0.20 -6.00 14.37
N VAL A 75 0.24 -5.90 13.04
CA VAL A 75 -0.95 -6.06 12.20
C VAL A 75 -1.51 -7.48 12.28
N VAL A 76 -0.66 -8.51 12.25
CA VAL A 76 -1.08 -9.91 12.37
C VAL A 76 -1.73 -10.17 13.73
N GLU A 77 -1.18 -9.62 14.81
CA GLU A 77 -1.75 -9.71 16.14
C GLU A 77 -3.12 -9.02 16.21
N ALA A 78 -3.22 -7.79 15.76
CA ALA A 78 -4.49 -7.05 15.75
C ALA A 78 -5.57 -7.72 14.88
N CYS A 79 -5.20 -8.39 13.81
CA CYS A 79 -6.13 -9.14 12.96
C CYS A 79 -6.85 -10.28 13.70
N ALA A 80 -6.26 -10.82 14.79
CA ALA A 80 -6.87 -11.88 15.57
C ALA A 80 -8.18 -11.41 16.27
N ASP A 81 -8.29 -10.13 16.58
CA ASP A 81 -9.47 -9.54 17.22
C ASP A 81 -10.50 -9.00 16.21
N GLY A 82 -10.16 -8.99 14.93
CA GLY A 82 -11.03 -8.56 13.83
C GLY A 82 -10.44 -7.43 12.99
N LEU A 83 -10.91 -7.35 11.75
CA LEU A 83 -10.38 -6.39 10.76
C LEU A 83 -11.15 -5.06 10.73
N SER A 84 -12.38 -5.04 11.19
CA SER A 84 -13.23 -3.84 11.19
C SER A 84 -14.48 -4.11 12.04
N PHE A 85 -14.90 -3.11 12.80
CA PHE A 85 -16.01 -3.27 13.75
C PHE A 85 -17.24 -2.40 13.40
N GLY A 86 -17.09 -1.37 12.58
CA GLY A 86 -18.15 -0.39 12.33
C GLY A 86 -18.55 0.41 13.59
N CYS A 87 -17.67 0.45 14.59
CA CYS A 87 -17.83 1.13 15.88
C CYS A 87 -16.52 1.83 16.24
N ALA A 88 -16.58 2.74 17.21
CA ALA A 88 -15.38 3.36 17.76
C ALA A 88 -14.49 2.33 18.46
N THR A 89 -13.19 2.53 18.41
CA THR A 89 -12.19 1.63 19.00
C THR A 89 -11.21 2.40 19.90
N GLU A 90 -10.63 1.72 20.87
CA GLU A 90 -9.62 2.30 21.75
C GLU A 90 -8.40 2.81 20.99
N ILE A 91 -7.93 2.02 20.03
CA ILE A 91 -6.74 2.37 19.22
C ILE A 91 -6.90 3.67 18.39
N GLU A 92 -8.14 4.04 18.02
CA GLU A 92 -8.41 5.33 17.36
C GLU A 92 -8.16 6.50 18.31
N VAL A 93 -8.52 6.33 19.59
CA VAL A 93 -8.29 7.34 20.63
C VAL A 93 -6.80 7.49 20.89
N GLU A 94 -6.10 6.37 21.12
CA GLU A 94 -4.65 6.34 21.32
C GLU A 94 -3.88 6.99 20.17
N MET A 95 -4.27 6.71 18.92
CA MET A 95 -3.65 7.33 17.75
C MET A 95 -3.91 8.84 17.70
N ALA A 96 -5.13 9.28 18.02
CA ALA A 96 -5.46 10.71 18.07
C ALA A 96 -4.65 11.44 19.15
N GLU A 97 -4.53 10.86 20.34
CA GLU A 97 -3.71 11.38 21.43
C GLU A 97 -2.24 11.46 21.02
N PHE A 98 -1.70 10.38 20.45
CA PHE A 98 -0.31 10.35 19.95
C PHE A 98 -0.03 11.46 18.93
N ILE A 99 -0.93 11.69 17.97
CA ILE A 99 -0.78 12.76 16.98
C ILE A 99 -0.77 14.14 17.64
N CYS A 100 -1.71 14.41 18.54
CA CYS A 100 -1.81 15.69 19.22
C CYS A 100 -0.62 15.96 20.15
N GLU A 101 -0.09 14.95 20.80
CA GLU A 101 1.08 15.07 21.69
C GLU A 101 2.38 15.37 20.92
N HIS A 102 2.55 14.76 19.73
CA HIS A 102 3.78 14.87 18.95
C HIS A 102 3.76 16.01 17.93
N LEU A 103 2.59 16.54 17.59
CA LEU A 103 2.42 17.64 16.64
C LEU A 103 1.81 18.85 17.36
N PRO A 104 2.62 19.78 17.91
CA PRO A 104 2.16 20.83 18.83
C PRO A 104 1.17 21.85 18.24
N HIS A 105 0.95 21.81 16.92
CA HIS A 105 -0.03 22.66 16.23
C HIS A 105 -1.35 21.93 15.93
N VAL A 106 -1.47 20.67 16.33
CA VAL A 106 -2.66 19.84 16.13
C VAL A 106 -3.38 19.73 17.47
N GLU A 107 -4.52 20.38 17.61
CA GLU A 107 -5.35 20.33 18.82
C GLU A 107 -6.36 19.16 18.77
N MET A 108 -6.81 18.81 17.58
CA MET A 108 -7.79 17.74 17.33
C MET A 108 -7.51 17.11 15.96
N VAL A 109 -7.73 15.80 15.86
CA VAL A 109 -7.53 15.06 14.61
C VAL A 109 -8.70 14.10 14.35
N ARG A 110 -9.06 13.95 13.08
CA ARG A 110 -9.97 12.92 12.60
C ARG A 110 -9.27 12.14 11.49
N MET A 111 -9.19 10.83 11.65
CA MET A 111 -8.72 9.93 10.61
C MET A 111 -9.87 9.59 9.65
N VAL A 112 -9.62 9.63 8.34
CA VAL A 112 -10.60 9.38 7.27
C VAL A 112 -10.05 8.45 6.20
#